data_a9db88fd62eb40d789d60c67433347d7
#
_entry.id   a9db88fd62eb40d789d60c67433347d7
#
_cell.length_a   1.000
_cell.length_b   1.000
_cell.length_c   1.000
_cell.angle_alpha   90.00
_cell.angle_beta   90.00
_cell.angle_gamma   90.00
#
_symmetry.space_group_name_H-M   'P 1'
#
loop_
_entity.id
_entity.type
_entity.pdbx_description
1 polymer ?
#
loop_
_entity_poly.entity_id
_entity_poly.type
_entity_poly.pdbx_seq_one_letter_code
_entity_poly.pdbx_strand_id
1 'polypeptide(L)'
;MRRPGAAERFGMKILQINTVYGEGSTGGIVRDLHDLCADRGIACVSAYRGPAKGRTAPEDTVAVSSVWDGRIHGQWSRFTMFKGTGSLLKTARFLRWVDGYAPDVIHLHNLHGSYINLPLLFEYIKKRGIPVVWTLHDCWAFTAICPHFAMIGCEKWKSGCRDCPQKKRFSSAPVDLSGPVWRAKKAWFTGVPQLTVVTPSRWLGRLAGESFLGAYPRETIPNGVDLDIFTGTESDFRARYALEGKKLVLGVAFAWTDAKGLDVFQALARRLPEDYRIVLVGTDDRVDRTLPPRILSIHKTADRRQLAEIY
;
A
#
# COMPACT_ATOMS: atom_id res chain seq x y z
N MET A 1 46.12 23.24 -20.03
CA MET A 1 45.55 21.95 -19.61
C MET A 1 44.70 22.13 -18.36
N ARG A 2 43.40 22.18 -18.52
CA ARG A 2 42.43 22.22 -17.37
C ARG A 2 42.25 20.78 -16.89
N ARG A 3 42.51 20.51 -15.63
CA ARG A 3 42.16 19.24 -14.99
C ARG A 3 40.64 19.06 -15.06
N PRO A 4 40.13 17.85 -15.37
CA PRO A 4 38.66 17.61 -15.27
C PRO A 4 38.23 17.78 -13.83
N GLY A 5 37.17 18.57 -13.63
CA GLY A 5 36.56 18.83 -12.34
C GLY A 5 36.17 17.54 -11.64
N ALA A 6 36.29 17.55 -10.33
CA ALA A 6 35.79 16.52 -9.44
C ALA A 6 34.36 16.21 -9.82
N ALA A 7 34.04 14.94 -10.13
CA ALA A 7 32.70 14.46 -10.25
C ALA A 7 32.00 14.80 -8.94
N GLU A 8 30.98 15.65 -9.01
CA GLU A 8 30.07 15.86 -7.90
C GLU A 8 29.62 14.48 -7.44
N ARG A 9 29.95 14.11 -6.21
CA ARG A 9 29.39 12.93 -5.56
C ARG A 9 27.90 13.23 -5.41
N PHE A 10 27.11 12.81 -6.40
CA PHE A 10 25.66 12.80 -6.24
C PHE A 10 25.36 12.02 -4.95
N GLY A 11 24.64 12.66 -4.05
CA GLY A 11 24.17 12.05 -2.82
C GLY A 11 23.46 10.72 -3.09
N MET A 12 23.15 9.96 -2.05
CA MET A 12 22.45 8.68 -2.10
C MET A 12 21.27 8.70 -3.10
N LYS A 13 21.17 7.67 -3.93
CA LYS A 13 20.09 7.47 -4.90
C LYS A 13 19.11 6.41 -4.40
N ILE A 14 17.86 6.78 -4.24
CA ILE A 14 16.79 5.88 -3.78
C ILE A 14 15.85 5.59 -4.95
N LEU A 15 15.48 4.32 -5.13
CA LEU A 15 14.42 3.89 -6.03
C LEU A 15 13.26 3.34 -5.19
N GLN A 16 12.16 4.07 -5.11
CA GLN A 16 10.92 3.56 -4.52
C GLN A 16 10.12 2.75 -5.55
N ILE A 17 9.52 1.62 -5.14
CA ILE A 17 8.65 0.81 -6.01
C ILE A 17 7.33 0.56 -5.30
N ASN A 18 6.21 1.07 -5.86
CA ASN A 18 4.86 0.89 -5.34
C ASN A 18 3.85 0.68 -6.47
N THR A 19 2.67 0.21 -6.13
CA THR A 19 1.56 0.07 -7.10
C THR A 19 1.06 1.42 -7.62
N VAL A 20 0.96 2.42 -6.75
CA VAL A 20 0.39 3.76 -7.02
C VAL A 20 1.32 4.85 -6.47
N TYR A 21 1.22 6.07 -7.02
CA TYR A 21 1.94 7.25 -6.54
C TYR A 21 0.95 8.37 -6.26
N GLY A 22 1.02 8.97 -5.07
CA GLY A 22 0.17 10.09 -4.65
C GLY A 22 -1.31 9.77 -4.42
N GLU A 23 -1.77 8.56 -4.75
CA GLU A 23 -3.16 8.15 -4.62
C GLU A 23 -3.35 7.13 -3.49
N GLY A 24 -4.42 7.28 -2.70
CA GLY A 24 -4.72 6.43 -1.55
C GLY A 24 -3.66 6.53 -0.44
N SER A 25 -3.76 5.67 0.58
CA SER A 25 -2.87 5.71 1.74
C SER A 25 -1.40 5.41 1.38
N THR A 26 -1.16 4.31 0.70
CA THR A 26 0.22 3.89 0.37
C THR A 26 0.87 4.76 -0.70
N GLY A 27 0.09 5.26 -1.67
CA GLY A 27 0.61 6.19 -2.67
C GLY A 27 0.93 7.56 -2.08
N GLY A 28 0.14 8.00 -1.07
CA GLY A 28 0.44 9.22 -0.30
C GLY A 28 1.75 9.09 0.47
N ILE A 29 1.97 7.98 1.17
CA ILE A 29 3.23 7.72 1.90
C ILE A 29 4.44 7.74 0.95
N VAL A 30 4.33 7.11 -0.22
CA VAL A 30 5.43 7.09 -1.21
C VAL A 30 5.75 8.49 -1.71
N ARG A 31 4.73 9.32 -1.98
CA ARG A 31 4.92 10.71 -2.37
C ARG A 31 5.55 11.52 -1.24
N ASP A 32 5.02 11.42 -0.02
CA ASP A 32 5.53 12.19 1.11
C ASP A 32 7.02 11.84 1.41
N LEU A 33 7.42 10.57 1.25
CA LEU A 33 8.82 10.15 1.34
C LEU A 33 9.66 10.66 0.16
N HIS A 34 9.10 10.72 -1.05
CA HIS A 34 9.77 11.27 -2.22
C HIS A 34 10.07 12.76 -2.02
N ASP A 35 9.06 13.53 -1.59
CA ASP A 35 9.17 14.97 -1.32
C ASP A 35 10.22 15.22 -0.22
N LEU A 36 10.19 14.42 0.86
CA LEU A 36 11.17 14.49 1.95
C LEU A 36 12.60 14.18 1.49
N CYS A 37 12.80 13.29 0.53
CA CYS A 37 14.11 13.04 -0.08
C CYS A 37 14.62 14.29 -0.82
N ALA A 38 13.75 14.94 -1.60
CA ALA A 38 14.08 16.16 -2.32
C ALA A 38 14.49 17.28 -1.35
N ASP A 39 13.73 17.48 -0.27
CA ASP A 39 14.03 18.49 0.78
C ASP A 39 15.38 18.27 1.45
N ARG A 40 15.89 17.03 1.45
CA ARG A 40 17.18 16.64 2.02
C ARG A 40 18.31 16.49 1.01
N GLY A 41 18.07 16.84 -0.25
CA GLY A 41 19.06 16.71 -1.31
C GLY A 41 19.41 15.25 -1.66
N ILE A 42 18.49 14.32 -1.39
CA ILE A 42 18.63 12.90 -1.73
C ILE A 42 17.91 12.65 -3.05
N ALA A 43 18.64 12.09 -4.04
CA ALA A 43 18.04 11.73 -5.32
C ALA A 43 17.06 10.57 -5.14
N CYS A 44 15.79 10.79 -5.44
CA CYS A 44 14.75 9.79 -5.30
C CYS A 44 13.90 9.70 -6.57
N VAL A 45 13.69 8.49 -7.07
CA VAL A 45 12.74 8.21 -8.15
C VAL A 45 11.71 7.22 -7.66
N SER A 46 10.42 7.47 -7.98
CA SER A 46 9.31 6.60 -7.61
C SER A 46 8.80 5.84 -8.84
N ALA A 47 9.04 4.52 -8.86
CA ALA A 47 8.51 3.63 -9.87
C ALA A 47 7.13 3.09 -9.45
N TYR A 48 6.15 3.19 -10.33
CA TYR A 48 4.78 2.76 -10.05
C TYR A 48 4.12 2.14 -11.28
N ARG A 49 2.90 1.63 -11.13
CA ARG A 49 2.18 0.99 -12.26
C ARG A 49 2.11 1.88 -13.49
N GLY A 50 1.98 3.18 -13.32
CA GLY A 50 1.82 4.17 -14.37
C GLY A 50 0.55 5.01 -14.20
N PRO A 51 0.45 6.15 -14.88
CA PRO A 51 -0.68 7.06 -14.76
C PRO A 51 -1.99 6.44 -15.30
N ALA A 52 -3.11 6.89 -14.77
CA ALA A 52 -4.41 6.58 -15.33
C ALA A 52 -4.50 7.12 -16.77
N LYS A 53 -5.40 6.52 -17.57
CA LYS A 53 -5.60 6.97 -18.97
C LYS A 53 -5.90 8.48 -19.03
N GLY A 54 -5.15 9.20 -19.83
CA GLY A 54 -5.32 10.65 -20.01
C GLY A 54 -4.64 11.53 -18.96
N ARG A 55 -3.87 10.94 -18.01
CA ARG A 55 -3.04 11.71 -17.08
C ARG A 55 -1.56 11.60 -17.44
N THR A 56 -0.80 12.67 -17.22
CA THR A 56 0.66 12.68 -17.31
C THR A 56 1.27 12.05 -16.07
N ALA A 57 2.44 11.43 -16.23
CA ALA A 57 3.23 10.98 -15.08
C ALA A 57 3.78 12.20 -14.33
N PRO A 58 3.75 12.21 -12.98
CA PRO A 58 4.44 13.24 -12.20
C PRO A 58 5.95 13.25 -12.49
N GLU A 59 6.58 14.39 -12.27
CA GLU A 59 8.05 14.51 -12.34
C GLU A 59 8.73 13.49 -11.42
N ASP A 60 9.95 13.08 -11.77
CA ASP A 60 10.74 12.09 -11.04
C ASP A 60 10.02 10.77 -10.74
N THR A 61 9.06 10.40 -11.61
CA THR A 61 8.40 9.09 -11.55
C THR A 61 8.61 8.26 -12.80
N VAL A 62 8.59 6.95 -12.66
CA VAL A 62 8.74 5.99 -13.76
C VAL A 62 7.58 5.02 -13.79
N ALA A 63 6.93 4.94 -14.95
CA ALA A 63 5.90 3.93 -15.17
C ALA A 63 6.52 2.57 -15.50
N VAL A 64 6.28 1.58 -14.64
CA VAL A 64 6.76 0.19 -14.86
C VAL A 64 5.93 -0.52 -15.93
N SER A 65 4.64 -0.20 -16.03
CA SER A 65 3.65 -0.90 -16.84
C SER A 65 2.78 0.10 -17.59
N SER A 66 1.77 -0.40 -18.27
CA SER A 66 0.72 0.41 -18.89
C SER A 66 -0.66 -0.09 -18.44
N VAL A 67 -1.70 0.71 -18.68
CA VAL A 67 -3.08 0.33 -18.33
C VAL A 67 -3.47 -1.00 -18.97
N TRP A 68 -3.11 -1.24 -20.21
CA TRP A 68 -3.42 -2.47 -20.93
C TRP A 68 -2.66 -3.68 -20.39
N ASP A 69 -1.35 -3.53 -20.19
CA ASP A 69 -0.52 -4.59 -19.60
C ASP A 69 -1.03 -4.95 -18.20
N GLY A 70 -1.35 -3.95 -17.38
CA GLY A 70 -1.92 -4.17 -16.05
C GLY A 70 -3.28 -4.89 -16.06
N ARG A 71 -4.12 -4.64 -17.08
CA ARG A 71 -5.38 -5.38 -17.26
C ARG A 71 -5.14 -6.85 -17.60
N ILE A 72 -4.26 -7.12 -18.56
CA ILE A 72 -3.90 -8.51 -18.95
C ILE A 72 -3.28 -9.25 -17.76
N HIS A 73 -2.32 -8.63 -17.10
CA HIS A 73 -1.69 -9.18 -15.89
C HIS A 73 -2.73 -9.41 -14.77
N GLY A 74 -3.67 -8.49 -14.59
CA GLY A 74 -4.75 -8.61 -13.61
C GLY A 74 -5.66 -9.81 -13.89
N GLN A 75 -6.08 -10.02 -15.14
CA GLN A 75 -6.86 -11.19 -15.53
C GLN A 75 -6.07 -12.49 -15.31
N TRP A 76 -4.83 -12.54 -15.78
CA TRP A 76 -3.93 -13.66 -15.53
C TRP A 76 -3.87 -14.01 -14.03
N SER A 77 -3.60 -13.00 -13.19
CA SER A 77 -3.51 -13.17 -11.74
C SER A 77 -4.82 -13.67 -11.12
N ARG A 78 -5.95 -13.23 -11.65
CA ARG A 78 -7.28 -13.58 -11.15
C ARG A 78 -7.62 -15.04 -11.42
N PHE A 79 -7.24 -15.56 -12.59
CA PHE A 79 -7.52 -16.95 -12.99
C PHE A 79 -6.47 -17.96 -12.51
N THR A 80 -5.23 -17.54 -12.30
CA THR A 80 -4.13 -18.41 -11.90
C THR A 80 -3.75 -18.32 -10.43
N MET A 81 -4.27 -17.31 -9.69
CA MET A 81 -3.82 -16.92 -8.35
C MET A 81 -2.36 -16.38 -8.28
N PHE A 82 -1.56 -16.52 -9.34
CA PHE A 82 -0.17 -16.08 -9.41
C PHE A 82 -0.07 -14.56 -9.68
N LYS A 83 -0.35 -13.77 -8.66
CA LYS A 83 -0.11 -12.32 -8.72
C LYS A 83 1.39 -12.04 -8.82
N GLY A 84 1.74 -11.15 -9.74
CA GLY A 84 3.13 -10.74 -9.91
C GLY A 84 3.95 -11.63 -10.85
N THR A 85 3.33 -12.47 -11.67
CA THR A 85 4.02 -13.27 -12.72
C THR A 85 3.80 -12.76 -14.14
N GLY A 86 2.88 -11.82 -14.35
CA GLY A 86 2.71 -11.12 -15.62
C GLY A 86 3.73 -9.99 -15.84
N SER A 87 3.47 -9.12 -16.83
CA SER A 87 4.27 -7.92 -17.13
C SER A 87 5.77 -8.19 -17.39
N LEU A 88 6.13 -9.36 -17.92
CA LEU A 88 7.51 -9.80 -18.06
C LEU A 88 8.36 -8.81 -18.88
N LEU A 89 7.93 -8.47 -20.10
CA LEU A 89 8.67 -7.58 -21.00
C LEU A 89 8.78 -6.15 -20.44
N LYS A 90 7.72 -5.68 -19.80
CA LYS A 90 7.70 -4.35 -19.15
C LYS A 90 8.67 -4.31 -17.98
N THR A 91 8.68 -5.33 -17.16
CA THR A 91 9.62 -5.45 -16.05
C THR A 91 11.07 -5.56 -16.55
N ALA A 92 11.34 -6.36 -17.59
CA ALA A 92 12.68 -6.47 -18.16
C ALA A 92 13.18 -5.11 -18.70
N ARG A 93 12.31 -4.32 -19.34
CA ARG A 93 12.65 -2.96 -19.78
C ARG A 93 12.88 -2.02 -18.60
N PHE A 94 12.04 -2.10 -17.58
CA PHE A 94 12.20 -1.33 -16.34
C PHE A 94 13.54 -1.64 -15.65
N LEU A 95 13.92 -2.91 -15.52
CA LEU A 95 15.16 -3.30 -14.88
C LEU A 95 16.41 -2.83 -15.66
N ARG A 96 16.36 -2.75 -17.00
CA ARG A 96 17.41 -2.11 -17.79
C ARG A 96 17.52 -0.61 -17.50
N TRP A 97 16.39 0.06 -17.27
CA TRP A 97 16.39 1.44 -16.82
C TRP A 97 16.97 1.57 -15.40
N VAL A 98 16.65 0.64 -14.48
CA VAL A 98 17.23 0.60 -13.13
C VAL A 98 18.76 0.46 -13.18
N ASP A 99 19.31 -0.34 -14.11
CA ASP A 99 20.76 -0.43 -14.32
C ASP A 99 21.37 0.94 -14.66
N GLY A 100 20.72 1.73 -15.51
CA GLY A 100 21.17 3.08 -15.87
C GLY A 100 20.99 4.10 -14.75
N TYR A 101 19.94 3.98 -13.94
CA TYR A 101 19.71 4.85 -12.77
C TYR A 101 20.71 4.53 -11.64
N ALA A 102 21.08 3.26 -11.49
CA ALA A 102 22.01 2.74 -10.50
C ALA A 102 21.67 3.20 -9.07
N PRO A 103 20.55 2.74 -8.50
CA PRO A 103 20.16 3.12 -7.14
C PRO A 103 21.10 2.50 -6.10
N ASP A 104 21.40 3.25 -5.03
CA ASP A 104 22.13 2.75 -3.86
C ASP A 104 21.20 1.91 -2.96
N VAL A 105 19.90 2.22 -2.95
CA VAL A 105 18.88 1.51 -2.16
C VAL A 105 17.59 1.38 -2.97
N ILE A 106 16.96 0.20 -2.92
CA ILE A 106 15.61 -0.01 -3.43
C ILE A 106 14.64 -0.06 -2.24
N HIS A 107 13.65 0.84 -2.22
CA HIS A 107 12.58 0.86 -1.24
C HIS A 107 11.30 0.27 -1.83
N LEU A 108 10.98 -0.95 -1.42
CA LEU A 108 9.78 -1.66 -1.86
C LEU A 108 8.59 -1.34 -0.94
N HIS A 109 7.42 -1.16 -1.54
CA HIS A 109 6.14 -1.03 -0.86
C HIS A 109 5.16 -2.11 -1.34
N ASN A 110 3.95 -1.75 -1.81
CA ASN A 110 2.97 -2.71 -2.31
C ASN A 110 3.33 -3.21 -3.71
N LEU A 111 3.55 -4.51 -3.81
CA LEU A 111 3.95 -5.18 -5.06
C LEU A 111 2.81 -5.95 -5.74
N HIS A 112 1.62 -5.99 -5.14
CA HIS A 112 0.51 -6.84 -5.59
C HIS A 112 -0.49 -6.17 -6.56
N GLY A 113 -0.06 -5.13 -7.26
CA GLY A 113 -0.92 -4.32 -8.15
C GLY A 113 -0.98 -4.77 -9.61
N SER A 114 -0.51 -5.96 -9.96
CA SER A 114 -0.49 -6.48 -11.35
C SER A 114 0.21 -5.55 -12.34
N TYR A 115 1.43 -5.11 -12.03
CA TYR A 115 2.19 -4.15 -12.84
C TYR A 115 3.67 -4.51 -13.02
N ILE A 116 4.20 -5.43 -12.22
CA ILE A 116 5.59 -5.84 -12.20
C ILE A 116 5.70 -7.36 -12.08
N ASN A 117 6.72 -7.95 -12.72
CA ASN A 117 7.04 -9.37 -12.60
C ASN A 117 7.95 -9.58 -11.40
N LEU A 118 7.44 -10.21 -10.35
CA LEU A 118 8.13 -10.37 -9.08
C LEU A 118 9.29 -11.38 -9.14
N PRO A 119 9.16 -12.56 -9.78
CA PRO A 119 10.31 -13.44 -9.98
C PRO A 119 11.51 -12.69 -10.57
N LEU A 120 11.27 -11.96 -11.67
CA LEU A 120 12.33 -11.23 -12.38
C LEU A 120 12.92 -10.09 -11.54
N LEU A 121 12.06 -9.35 -10.82
CA LEU A 121 12.52 -8.27 -9.93
C LEU A 121 13.43 -8.80 -8.81
N PHE A 122 12.99 -9.85 -8.11
CA PHE A 122 13.75 -10.39 -6.99
C PHE A 122 15.01 -11.16 -7.42
N GLU A 123 14.99 -11.81 -8.57
CA GLU A 123 16.18 -12.38 -9.18
C GLU A 123 17.21 -11.28 -9.51
N TYR A 124 16.77 -10.19 -10.11
CA TYR A 124 17.61 -9.02 -10.38
C TYR A 124 18.23 -8.45 -9.10
N ILE A 125 17.40 -8.21 -8.06
CA ILE A 125 17.88 -7.67 -6.77
C ILE A 125 18.94 -8.59 -6.16
N LYS A 126 18.68 -9.91 -6.13
CA LYS A 126 19.62 -10.91 -5.60
C LYS A 126 20.94 -10.91 -6.37
N LYS A 127 20.87 -10.84 -7.70
CA LYS A 127 22.06 -10.84 -8.57
C LYS A 127 22.90 -9.57 -8.42
N ARG A 128 22.25 -8.42 -8.25
CA ARG A 128 22.94 -7.12 -8.11
C ARG A 128 23.41 -6.85 -6.69
N GLY A 129 22.86 -7.52 -5.69
CA GLY A 129 23.18 -7.30 -4.27
C GLY A 129 22.78 -5.91 -3.76
N ILE A 130 21.83 -5.24 -4.42
CA ILE A 130 21.38 -3.90 -4.02
C ILE A 130 20.67 -3.98 -2.68
N PRO A 131 21.00 -3.12 -1.69
CA PRO A 131 20.29 -3.02 -0.43
C PRO A 131 18.78 -2.74 -0.62
N VAL A 132 17.95 -3.44 0.12
CA VAL A 132 16.50 -3.32 0.03
C VAL A 132 15.89 -2.98 1.38
N VAL A 133 15.05 -1.96 1.41
CA VAL A 133 14.07 -1.73 2.47
C VAL A 133 12.70 -2.14 1.93
N TRP A 134 11.98 -3.00 2.63
CA TRP A 134 10.63 -3.39 2.22
C TRP A 134 9.61 -3.02 3.27
N THR A 135 8.87 -1.94 3.05
CA THR A 135 7.77 -1.53 3.93
C THR A 135 6.51 -2.31 3.58
N LEU A 136 6.08 -3.17 4.50
CA LEU A 136 4.84 -3.92 4.40
C LEU A 136 3.66 -3.07 4.90
N HIS A 137 2.62 -2.94 4.08
CA HIS A 137 1.38 -2.23 4.46
C HIS A 137 0.22 -3.19 4.77
N ASP A 138 0.38 -4.45 4.44
CA ASP A 138 -0.56 -5.54 4.69
C ASP A 138 0.16 -6.89 4.76
N CYS A 139 -0.59 -7.98 4.89
CA CYS A 139 -0.03 -9.31 5.02
C CYS A 139 0.22 -10.03 3.68
N TRP A 140 -0.04 -9.40 2.54
CA TRP A 140 0.04 -10.08 1.24
C TRP A 140 1.43 -10.64 0.96
N ALA A 141 2.48 -9.97 1.39
CA ALA A 141 3.87 -10.39 1.11
C ALA A 141 4.15 -11.83 1.54
N PHE A 142 3.64 -12.27 2.67
CA PHE A 142 3.91 -13.58 3.26
C PHE A 142 2.72 -14.57 3.26
N THR A 143 1.57 -14.18 2.70
CA THR A 143 0.45 -15.09 2.41
C THR A 143 0.47 -15.54 0.95
N ALA A 144 -0.40 -16.46 0.55
CA ALA A 144 -0.57 -16.78 -0.86
C ALA A 144 -1.19 -15.62 -1.65
N ILE A 145 -2.40 -15.20 -1.27
CA ILE A 145 -3.21 -14.24 -2.04
C ILE A 145 -3.87 -13.14 -1.22
N CYS A 146 -4.09 -13.37 0.08
CA CYS A 146 -4.89 -12.46 0.90
C CYS A 146 -4.04 -11.41 1.61
N PRO A 147 -4.44 -10.12 1.57
CA PRO A 147 -3.80 -9.07 2.36
C PRO A 147 -4.24 -9.09 3.83
N HIS A 148 -5.38 -9.71 4.16
CA HIS A 148 -5.90 -9.81 5.53
C HIS A 148 -6.50 -11.18 5.79
N PHE A 149 -6.20 -11.73 6.94
CA PHE A 149 -6.68 -13.04 7.40
C PHE A 149 -7.16 -13.04 8.86
N ALA A 150 -6.94 -11.96 9.59
CA ALA A 150 -7.27 -11.88 11.02
C ALA A 150 -8.76 -12.09 11.31
N MET A 151 -9.66 -11.56 10.46
CA MET A 151 -11.11 -11.69 10.60
C MET A 151 -11.62 -13.14 10.57
N ILE A 152 -10.85 -14.04 9.93
CA ILE A 152 -11.22 -15.47 9.81
C ILE A 152 -10.30 -16.38 10.64
N GLY A 153 -9.41 -15.82 11.44
CA GLY A 153 -8.49 -16.56 12.29
C GLY A 153 -7.57 -17.54 11.53
N CYS A 154 -7.22 -17.24 10.27
CA CYS A 154 -6.42 -18.16 9.45
C CYS A 154 -4.95 -18.12 9.83
N GLU A 155 -4.37 -19.28 10.18
CA GLU A 155 -2.97 -19.45 10.57
C GLU A 155 -2.12 -20.19 9.51
N LYS A 156 -2.73 -20.61 8.39
CA LYS A 156 -2.08 -21.45 7.37
C LYS A 156 -0.86 -20.80 6.72
N TRP A 157 -0.80 -19.48 6.69
CA TRP A 157 0.30 -18.70 6.12
C TRP A 157 1.65 -18.92 6.84
N LYS A 158 1.64 -19.35 8.09
CA LYS A 158 2.86 -19.63 8.88
C LYS A 158 3.66 -20.80 8.32
N SER A 159 2.99 -21.88 7.97
CA SER A 159 3.62 -23.14 7.53
C SER A 159 3.38 -23.50 6.06
N GLY A 160 2.43 -22.83 5.40
CA GLY A 160 2.08 -23.06 3.99
C GLY A 160 0.59 -22.90 3.74
N CYS A 161 0.22 -21.92 2.95
CA CYS A 161 -1.18 -21.76 2.52
C CYS A 161 -1.63 -22.99 1.72
N ARG A 162 -2.84 -23.47 1.99
CA ARG A 162 -3.56 -24.53 1.26
C ARG A 162 -5.03 -24.46 1.62
N ASP A 163 -5.91 -24.99 0.79
CA ASP A 163 -7.37 -25.00 1.03
C ASP A 163 -7.85 -23.64 1.52
N CYS A 164 -7.64 -22.61 0.68
CA CYS A 164 -7.77 -21.22 1.09
C CYS A 164 -9.24 -20.84 1.32
N PRO A 165 -9.66 -20.52 2.57
CA PRO A 165 -11.05 -20.15 2.86
C PRO A 165 -11.45 -18.83 2.20
N GLN A 166 -10.50 -18.00 1.81
CA GLN A 166 -10.73 -16.73 1.12
C GLN A 166 -10.50 -16.79 -0.40
N LYS A 167 -10.33 -17.98 -0.99
CA LYS A 167 -10.09 -18.15 -2.43
C LYS A 167 -11.10 -17.35 -3.27
N LYS A 168 -12.40 -17.56 -3.03
CA LYS A 168 -13.47 -16.90 -3.79
C LYS A 168 -13.45 -15.36 -3.65
N ARG A 169 -12.93 -14.83 -2.55
CA ARG A 169 -12.84 -13.38 -2.30
C ARG A 169 -11.74 -12.72 -3.13
N PHE A 170 -10.61 -13.39 -3.32
CA PHE A 170 -9.41 -12.81 -3.93
C PHE A 170 -9.03 -13.41 -5.28
N SER A 171 -9.72 -14.46 -5.74
CA SER A 171 -9.43 -15.14 -7.00
C SER A 171 -10.68 -15.74 -7.62
N SER A 172 -10.69 -15.81 -8.95
CA SER A 172 -11.67 -16.56 -9.74
C SER A 172 -11.08 -17.87 -10.31
N ALA A 173 -9.92 -18.31 -9.81
CA ALA A 173 -9.31 -19.56 -10.26
C ALA A 173 -10.25 -20.76 -10.00
N PRO A 174 -10.41 -21.67 -10.94
CA PRO A 174 -11.26 -22.85 -10.76
C PRO A 174 -10.70 -23.76 -9.66
N VAL A 175 -9.38 -23.89 -9.58
CA VAL A 175 -8.67 -24.75 -8.61
C VAL A 175 -8.00 -23.86 -7.54
N ASP A 176 -7.84 -24.38 -6.34
CA ASP A 176 -7.05 -23.73 -5.30
C ASP A 176 -5.55 -23.97 -5.52
N LEU A 177 -4.87 -22.90 -5.93
CA LEU A 177 -3.42 -22.85 -6.11
C LEU A 177 -2.69 -22.14 -4.98
N SER A 178 -3.34 -21.94 -3.83
CA SER A 178 -2.73 -21.21 -2.71
C SER A 178 -1.44 -21.85 -2.20
N GLY A 179 -1.34 -23.19 -2.20
CA GLY A 179 -0.11 -23.90 -1.83
C GLY A 179 1.05 -23.63 -2.78
N PRO A 180 0.92 -23.88 -4.08
CA PRO A 180 1.92 -23.50 -5.08
C PRO A 180 2.31 -22.03 -5.05
N VAL A 181 1.35 -21.11 -4.96
CA VAL A 181 1.60 -19.65 -4.89
C VAL A 181 2.42 -19.28 -3.65
N TRP A 182 2.08 -19.83 -2.49
CA TRP A 182 2.82 -19.56 -1.26
C TRP A 182 4.27 -20.05 -1.36
N ARG A 183 4.50 -21.28 -1.87
CA ARG A 183 5.86 -21.80 -2.08
C ARG A 183 6.65 -20.96 -3.07
N ALA A 184 6.03 -20.53 -4.16
CA ALA A 184 6.65 -19.68 -5.16
C ALA A 184 7.06 -18.32 -4.55
N LYS A 185 6.17 -17.66 -3.81
CA LYS A 185 6.48 -16.39 -3.11
C LYS A 185 7.58 -16.56 -2.10
N LYS A 186 7.58 -17.62 -1.31
CA LYS A 186 8.68 -17.95 -0.42
C LYS A 186 10.00 -18.03 -1.17
N ALA A 187 10.06 -18.73 -2.30
CA ALA A 187 11.27 -18.83 -3.12
C ALA A 187 11.71 -17.49 -3.72
N TRP A 188 10.77 -16.66 -4.16
CA TRP A 188 11.11 -15.34 -4.72
C TRP A 188 11.64 -14.39 -3.66
N PHE A 189 10.99 -14.31 -2.49
CA PHE A 189 11.21 -13.28 -1.50
C PHE A 189 12.26 -13.64 -0.44
N THR A 190 12.69 -14.91 -0.34
CA THR A 190 13.78 -15.30 0.55
C THR A 190 15.14 -15.31 -0.18
N GLY A 191 16.24 -15.24 0.58
CA GLY A 191 17.60 -15.25 0.02
C GLY A 191 18.03 -13.92 -0.62
N VAL A 192 17.40 -12.80 -0.28
CA VAL A 192 17.88 -11.45 -0.64
C VAL A 192 18.99 -11.07 0.36
N PRO A 193 20.23 -10.77 -0.08
CA PRO A 193 21.37 -10.63 0.83
C PRO A 193 21.25 -9.48 1.84
N GLN A 194 20.70 -8.35 1.40
CA GLN A 194 20.61 -7.13 2.21
C GLN A 194 19.18 -6.59 2.18
N LEU A 195 18.27 -7.29 2.87
CA LEU A 195 16.87 -6.87 2.97
C LEU A 195 16.48 -6.62 4.42
N THR A 196 15.92 -5.45 4.69
CA THR A 196 15.26 -5.11 5.95
C THR A 196 13.76 -4.94 5.72
N VAL A 197 12.96 -5.62 6.53
CA VAL A 197 11.49 -5.48 6.52
C VAL A 197 11.09 -4.36 7.47
N VAL A 198 10.30 -3.41 6.99
CA VAL A 198 9.70 -2.34 7.79
C VAL A 198 8.20 -2.56 7.91
N THR A 199 7.64 -2.32 9.07
CA THR A 199 6.19 -2.46 9.32
C THR A 199 5.64 -1.24 10.07
N PRO A 200 4.42 -0.76 9.76
CA PRO A 200 3.82 0.41 10.40
C PRO A 200 3.30 0.13 11.81
N SER A 201 3.38 -1.11 12.27
CA SER A 201 2.93 -1.49 13.60
C SER A 201 3.66 -2.72 14.14
N ARG A 202 3.80 -2.80 15.45
CA ARG A 202 4.34 -3.98 16.15
C ARG A 202 3.53 -5.24 15.85
N TRP A 203 2.21 -5.10 15.65
CA TRP A 203 1.35 -6.22 15.26
C TRP A 203 1.77 -6.84 13.93
N LEU A 204 1.92 -6.04 12.87
CA LEU A 204 2.35 -6.54 11.57
C LEU A 204 3.81 -7.04 11.61
N GLY A 205 4.68 -6.37 12.38
CA GLY A 205 6.07 -6.81 12.61
C GLY A 205 6.16 -8.21 13.24
N ARG A 206 5.29 -8.50 14.23
CA ARG A 206 5.19 -9.84 14.81
C ARG A 206 4.75 -10.87 13.78
N LEU A 207 3.68 -10.59 13.01
CA LEU A 207 3.22 -11.50 11.97
C LEU A 207 4.29 -11.75 10.89
N ALA A 208 4.98 -10.72 10.42
CA ALA A 208 6.08 -10.88 9.49
C ALA A 208 7.19 -11.77 10.07
N GLY A 209 7.48 -11.64 11.37
CA GLY A 209 8.43 -12.47 12.10
C GLY A 209 8.05 -13.95 12.19
N GLU A 210 6.75 -14.24 12.27
CA GLU A 210 6.22 -15.62 12.30
C GLU A 210 6.09 -16.25 10.91
N SER A 211 6.37 -15.49 9.85
CA SER A 211 6.30 -15.92 8.46
C SER A 211 7.65 -16.34 7.89
N PHE A 212 7.68 -16.74 6.62
CA PHE A 212 8.95 -17.01 5.92
C PHE A 212 9.83 -15.76 5.73
N LEU A 213 9.34 -14.55 6.01
CA LEU A 213 10.14 -13.33 6.05
C LEU A 213 10.83 -13.14 7.41
N GLY A 214 10.57 -14.01 8.38
CA GLY A 214 11.10 -13.91 9.73
C GLY A 214 12.62 -13.98 9.85
N ALA A 215 13.31 -14.49 8.83
CA ALA A 215 14.78 -14.52 8.78
C ALA A 215 15.41 -13.13 8.53
N TYR A 216 14.64 -12.15 8.07
CA TYR A 216 15.15 -10.80 7.80
C TYR A 216 15.13 -9.92 9.06
N PRO A 217 16.07 -8.96 9.17
CA PRO A 217 15.96 -7.85 10.11
C PRO A 217 14.61 -7.14 9.95
N ARG A 218 14.01 -6.74 11.07
CA ARG A 218 12.70 -6.09 11.09
C ARG A 218 12.72 -4.85 11.95
N GLU A 219 12.12 -3.77 11.40
CA GLU A 219 11.93 -2.52 12.09
C GLU A 219 10.46 -2.13 12.12
N THR A 220 10.02 -1.49 13.21
CA THR A 220 8.68 -0.91 13.30
C THR A 220 8.78 0.59 13.19
N ILE A 221 8.34 1.13 12.06
CA ILE A 221 8.29 2.57 11.79
C ILE A 221 6.84 2.94 11.48
N PRO A 222 6.11 3.57 12.42
CA PRO A 222 4.74 4.01 12.19
C PRO A 222 4.62 4.94 10.97
N ASN A 223 3.46 4.92 10.32
CA ASN A 223 3.19 5.87 9.26
C ASN A 223 3.21 7.30 9.80
N GLY A 224 3.84 8.21 9.05
CA GLY A 224 3.86 9.62 9.38
C GLY A 224 2.51 10.30 9.13
N VAL A 225 2.31 11.42 9.80
CA VAL A 225 1.21 12.35 9.60
C VAL A 225 1.79 13.74 9.34
N ASP A 226 1.21 14.47 8.41
CA ASP A 226 1.56 15.84 8.11
C ASP A 226 1.06 16.77 9.23
N LEU A 227 1.97 17.22 10.10
CA LEU A 227 1.64 18.04 11.25
C LEU A 227 1.35 19.51 10.89
N ASP A 228 1.66 19.95 9.68
CA ASP A 228 1.28 21.28 9.18
C ASP A 228 -0.17 21.33 8.70
N ILE A 229 -0.75 20.15 8.41
CA ILE A 229 -2.15 19.99 8.02
C ILE A 229 -3.01 19.54 9.22
N PHE A 230 -2.57 18.51 9.95
CA PHE A 230 -3.30 17.94 11.09
C PHE A 230 -2.86 18.61 12.39
N THR A 231 -3.20 19.88 12.54
CA THR A 231 -2.75 20.73 13.65
C THR A 231 -3.63 20.65 14.90
N GLY A 232 -4.83 20.07 14.79
CA GLY A 232 -5.86 20.10 15.84
C GLY A 232 -6.47 21.50 16.05
N THR A 233 -6.38 22.38 15.05
CA THR A 233 -7.00 23.72 15.10
C THR A 233 -8.52 23.63 14.99
N GLU A 234 -9.20 24.59 15.60
CA GLU A 234 -10.65 24.73 15.49
C GLU A 234 -11.06 24.92 14.01
N SER A 235 -12.17 24.28 13.63
CA SER A 235 -12.78 24.40 12.31
C SER A 235 -14.28 24.70 12.45
N ASP A 236 -14.89 25.19 11.37
CA ASP A 236 -16.32 25.44 11.32
C ASP A 236 -17.15 24.16 11.05
N PHE A 237 -16.50 22.99 11.04
CA PHE A 237 -17.14 21.71 10.74
C PHE A 237 -18.35 21.44 11.62
N ARG A 238 -18.25 21.69 12.92
CA ARG A 238 -19.37 21.48 13.85
C ARG A 238 -20.56 22.40 13.58
N ALA A 239 -20.30 23.68 13.30
CA ALA A 239 -21.31 24.65 12.94
C ALA A 239 -21.98 24.29 11.60
N ARG A 240 -21.19 23.95 10.60
CA ARG A 240 -21.65 23.59 9.25
C ARG A 240 -22.62 22.40 9.23
N TYR A 241 -22.47 21.48 10.16
CA TYR A 241 -23.30 20.26 10.27
C TYR A 241 -24.20 20.21 11.51
N ALA A 242 -24.40 21.33 12.20
CA ALA A 242 -25.21 21.44 13.43
C ALA A 242 -24.83 20.38 14.49
N LEU A 243 -23.53 20.28 14.78
CA LEU A 243 -22.95 19.29 15.70
C LEU A 243 -22.43 19.94 17.00
N GLU A 244 -22.75 21.21 17.23
CA GLU A 244 -22.37 21.92 18.46
C GLU A 244 -22.93 21.17 19.69
N GLY A 245 -22.09 21.09 20.74
CA GLY A 245 -22.45 20.38 21.97
C GLY A 245 -22.55 18.87 21.85
N LYS A 246 -22.39 18.29 20.65
CA LYS A 246 -22.40 16.84 20.47
C LYS A 246 -21.01 16.22 20.68
N LYS A 247 -20.97 15.04 21.28
CA LYS A 247 -19.82 14.16 21.29
C LYS A 247 -19.74 13.43 19.96
N LEU A 248 -18.61 13.52 19.27
CA LEU A 248 -18.45 12.91 17.94
C LEU A 248 -17.71 11.59 18.04
N VAL A 249 -18.22 10.60 17.30
CA VAL A 249 -17.52 9.35 17.02
C VAL A 249 -17.21 9.33 15.53
N LEU A 250 -15.92 9.47 15.21
CA LEU A 250 -15.47 9.57 13.82
C LEU A 250 -15.02 8.22 13.28
N GLY A 251 -15.48 7.89 12.07
CA GLY A 251 -14.94 6.81 11.27
C GLY A 251 -14.47 7.32 9.91
N VAL A 252 -13.25 6.94 9.50
CA VAL A 252 -12.68 7.33 8.21
C VAL A 252 -12.24 6.10 7.45
N ALA A 253 -12.73 5.93 6.22
CA ALA A 253 -12.30 4.84 5.34
C ALA A 253 -12.33 5.29 3.89
N PHE A 254 -11.46 4.72 3.05
CA PHE A 254 -11.50 4.96 1.61
C PHE A 254 -12.76 4.37 0.96
N ALA A 255 -13.25 3.25 1.50
CA ALA A 255 -14.51 2.61 1.14
C ALA A 255 -15.01 1.79 2.33
N TRP A 256 -16.29 1.90 2.65
CA TRP A 256 -16.89 1.23 3.78
C TRP A 256 -17.35 -0.19 3.42
N THR A 257 -16.93 -1.15 4.23
CA THR A 257 -17.28 -2.57 4.13
C THR A 257 -17.31 -3.16 5.55
N ASP A 258 -17.79 -4.38 5.72
CA ASP A 258 -17.76 -5.09 7.02
C ASP A 258 -16.33 -5.16 7.58
N ALA A 259 -15.32 -5.31 6.69
CA ALA A 259 -13.91 -5.31 7.10
C ALA A 259 -13.42 -3.96 7.67
N LYS A 260 -14.18 -2.89 7.48
CA LYS A 260 -13.95 -1.55 8.05
C LYS A 260 -14.89 -1.24 9.21
N GLY A 261 -15.71 -2.23 9.64
CA GLY A 261 -16.59 -2.10 10.77
C GLY A 261 -17.84 -1.27 10.51
N LEU A 262 -18.34 -1.21 9.27
CA LEU A 262 -19.58 -0.49 8.96
C LEU A 262 -20.75 -0.98 9.82
N ASP A 263 -20.88 -2.29 9.97
CA ASP A 263 -21.87 -2.94 10.82
C ASP A 263 -21.75 -2.54 12.30
N VAL A 264 -20.51 -2.36 12.79
CA VAL A 264 -20.22 -1.90 14.15
C VAL A 264 -20.70 -0.46 14.34
N PHE A 265 -20.41 0.44 13.40
CA PHE A 265 -20.91 1.82 13.46
C PHE A 265 -22.43 1.91 13.39
N GLN A 266 -23.07 1.08 12.56
CA GLN A 266 -24.52 0.99 12.49
C GLN A 266 -25.15 0.47 13.80
N ALA A 267 -24.53 -0.53 14.43
CA ALA A 267 -24.96 -1.04 15.73
C ALA A 267 -24.74 -0.01 16.84
N LEU A 268 -23.62 0.71 16.81
CA LEU A 268 -23.27 1.77 17.75
C LEU A 268 -24.28 2.92 17.69
N ALA A 269 -24.71 3.32 16.49
CA ALA A 269 -25.68 4.39 16.28
C ALA A 269 -27.03 4.13 16.99
N ARG A 270 -27.39 2.87 17.20
CA ARG A 270 -28.64 2.47 17.90
C ARG A 270 -28.51 2.49 19.43
N ARG A 271 -27.26 2.48 19.94
CA ARG A 271 -26.97 2.32 21.38
C ARG A 271 -26.46 3.59 22.06
N LEU A 272 -25.86 4.48 21.31
CA LEU A 272 -25.29 5.72 21.86
C LEU A 272 -26.39 6.66 22.38
N PRO A 273 -26.15 7.38 23.48
CA PRO A 273 -26.99 8.45 23.98
C PRO A 273 -27.24 9.56 22.94
N GLU A 274 -28.23 10.42 23.14
CA GLU A 274 -28.60 11.44 22.16
C GLU A 274 -27.59 12.57 22.01
N ASP A 275 -26.74 12.78 23.01
CA ASP A 275 -25.63 13.74 22.97
C ASP A 275 -24.46 13.29 22.07
N TYR A 276 -24.51 12.06 21.52
CA TYR A 276 -23.53 11.56 20.58
C TYR A 276 -24.04 11.67 19.14
N ARG A 277 -23.08 11.88 18.22
CA ARG A 277 -23.28 11.80 16.78
C ARG A 277 -22.14 11.00 16.16
N ILE A 278 -22.46 10.13 15.21
CA ILE A 278 -21.44 9.43 14.43
C ILE A 278 -21.24 10.16 13.11
N VAL A 279 -19.99 10.31 12.70
CA VAL A 279 -19.57 10.88 11.41
C VAL A 279 -18.77 9.82 10.67
N LEU A 280 -19.22 9.44 9.47
CA LEU A 280 -18.49 8.53 8.59
C LEU A 280 -18.01 9.27 7.35
N VAL A 281 -16.68 9.25 7.13
CA VAL A 281 -16.06 9.85 5.96
C VAL A 281 -15.62 8.75 4.97
N GLY A 282 -15.81 8.99 3.67
CA GLY A 282 -15.49 8.06 2.59
C GLY A 282 -16.62 7.08 2.28
N THR A 283 -17.85 7.50 2.53
CA THR A 283 -19.08 6.81 2.13
C THR A 283 -19.41 7.05 0.65
N ASP A 284 -20.46 6.43 0.19
CA ASP A 284 -21.05 6.58 -1.14
C ASP A 284 -22.58 6.40 -1.06
N ASP A 285 -23.30 6.69 -2.14
CA ASP A 285 -24.76 6.56 -2.22
C ASP A 285 -25.28 5.16 -1.85
N ARG A 286 -24.47 4.11 -2.05
CA ARG A 286 -24.83 2.74 -1.70
C ARG A 286 -24.80 2.55 -0.19
N VAL A 287 -23.77 3.03 0.46
CA VAL A 287 -23.62 2.99 1.93
C VAL A 287 -24.67 3.85 2.58
N ASP A 288 -24.91 5.07 2.07
CA ASP A 288 -25.87 6.03 2.64
C ASP A 288 -27.27 5.47 2.78
N ARG A 289 -27.72 4.69 1.79
CA ARG A 289 -29.04 4.01 1.86
C ARG A 289 -29.19 3.01 3.00
N THR A 290 -28.08 2.61 3.61
CA THR A 290 -28.07 1.64 4.72
C THR A 290 -27.84 2.29 6.08
N LEU A 291 -27.51 3.60 6.11
CA LEU A 291 -27.13 4.27 7.34
C LEU A 291 -28.36 4.70 8.17
N PRO A 292 -28.33 4.48 9.49
CA PRO A 292 -29.29 5.11 10.40
C PRO A 292 -29.21 6.65 10.36
N PRO A 293 -30.34 7.37 10.58
CA PRO A 293 -30.36 8.86 10.53
C PRO A 293 -29.41 9.57 11.50
N ARG A 294 -28.93 8.85 12.52
CA ARG A 294 -27.97 9.37 13.51
C ARG A 294 -26.52 9.36 13.02
N ILE A 295 -26.26 8.83 11.84
CA ILE A 295 -24.93 8.85 11.22
C ILE A 295 -24.90 9.94 10.16
N LEU A 296 -24.01 10.92 10.35
CA LEU A 296 -23.68 11.89 9.31
C LEU A 296 -22.73 11.21 8.32
N SER A 297 -23.16 11.17 7.07
CA SER A 297 -22.39 10.64 5.97
C SER A 297 -21.66 11.78 5.25
N ILE A 298 -20.35 11.62 5.06
CA ILE A 298 -19.52 12.50 4.24
C ILE A 298 -18.84 11.63 3.20
N HIS A 299 -19.11 11.92 1.94
CA HIS A 299 -18.43 11.25 0.82
C HIS A 299 -16.93 11.55 0.83
N LYS A 300 -16.26 11.32 -0.24
CA LYS A 300 -14.83 11.58 -0.33
C LYS A 300 -14.51 13.07 -0.10
N THR A 301 -13.62 13.37 0.83
CA THR A 301 -13.08 14.72 1.00
C THR A 301 -12.26 15.13 -0.21
N ALA A 302 -12.24 16.43 -0.51
CA ALA A 302 -11.50 16.98 -1.65
C ALA A 302 -9.98 16.82 -1.46
N ASP A 303 -9.51 17.08 -0.26
CA ASP A 303 -8.09 17.03 0.10
C ASP A 303 -7.85 16.68 1.58
N ARG A 304 -6.58 16.71 1.99
CA ARG A 304 -6.17 16.44 3.38
C ARG A 304 -6.61 17.54 4.36
N ARG A 305 -6.74 18.80 3.92
CA ARG A 305 -7.14 19.92 4.81
C ARG A 305 -8.59 19.76 5.21
N GLN A 306 -9.47 19.47 4.25
CA GLN A 306 -10.87 19.18 4.56
C GLN A 306 -11.01 17.97 5.50
N LEU A 307 -10.15 16.97 5.36
CA LEU A 307 -10.14 15.84 6.30
C LEU A 307 -9.67 16.26 7.69
N ALA A 308 -8.67 17.14 7.79
CA ALA A 308 -8.17 17.66 9.08
C ALA A 308 -9.21 18.52 9.82
N GLU A 309 -10.08 19.23 9.09
CA GLU A 309 -11.21 19.99 9.68
C GLU A 309 -12.21 19.09 10.42
N ILE A 310 -12.26 17.81 10.07
CA ILE A 310 -13.21 16.83 10.62
C ILE A 310 -12.62 16.15 11.87
N TYR A 311 -11.28 16.07 11.97
CA TYR A 311 -10.56 15.48 13.11
C TYR A 311 -10.55 16.41 14.32
#